data_87850d5902446b4d02e2d780b8bd4658
#
_entry.id   87850d5902446b4d02e2d780b8bd4658
#
_cell.length_a   1.000
_cell.length_b   1.000
_cell.length_c   1.000
_cell.angle_alpha   90.00
_cell.angle_beta   90.00
_cell.angle_gamma   90.00
#
_symmetry.space_group_name_H-M   'P 1'
#
loop_
_entity.id
_entity.type
_entity.pdbx_description
1 polymer ?
#
loop_
_entity_poly.entity_id
_entity_poly.type
_entity_poly.pdbx_seq_one_letter_code
_entity_poly.pdbx_strand_id
1 'polypeptide(L)'
;MLAFGGLFLALSVVCMALGSVIETNTLFLLAAASYFVGIVIREYGMKAGAAFYLADVLLGFLITPNKFYVISFAAMGFYILAAEGSFRILGRSRGNVQKRWIFWMIKYIVFNGMYIPMVLVFQDLLFAKELSGGFLVAVLAAGQVGVWIYDRAYDCLLYTSDAADEL
;
A
#
# COMPACT_ATOMS: atom_id res chain seq x y z
N MET A 1 5.32 -17.62 14.87
CA MET A 1 5.21 -17.33 13.44
C MET A 1 3.77 -17.40 12.92
N LEU A 2 3.11 -18.57 12.93
CA LEU A 2 1.75 -18.75 12.41
C LEU A 2 0.69 -17.91 13.15
N ALA A 3 0.76 -17.83 14.47
CA ALA A 3 -0.21 -17.08 15.29
C ALA A 3 -0.17 -15.56 15.01
N PHE A 4 1.00 -14.96 14.93
CA PHE A 4 1.16 -13.54 14.60
C PHE A 4 0.73 -13.23 13.17
N GLY A 5 1.15 -14.04 12.19
CA GLY A 5 0.72 -13.89 10.80
C GLY A 5 -0.80 -14.02 10.66
N GLY A 6 -1.43 -14.96 11.35
CA GLY A 6 -2.89 -15.12 11.37
C GLY A 6 -3.61 -13.94 12.03
N LEU A 7 -3.05 -13.38 13.11
CA LEU A 7 -3.61 -12.20 13.79
C LEU A 7 -3.58 -10.97 12.87
N PHE A 8 -2.44 -10.70 12.23
CA PHE A 8 -2.32 -9.58 11.30
C PHE A 8 -3.21 -9.75 10.07
N LEU A 9 -3.35 -10.99 9.57
CA LEU A 9 -4.24 -11.30 8.47
C LEU A 9 -5.70 -11.01 8.84
N ALA A 10 -6.13 -11.46 10.02
CA ALA A 10 -7.48 -11.20 10.51
C ALA A 10 -7.72 -9.69 10.70
N LEU A 11 -6.74 -8.96 11.25
CA LEU A 11 -6.84 -7.52 11.46
C LEU A 11 -6.90 -6.76 10.14
N SER A 12 -6.10 -7.15 9.15
CA SER A 12 -6.12 -6.58 7.81
C SER A 12 -7.47 -6.77 7.13
N VAL A 13 -8.00 -7.99 7.16
CA VAL A 13 -9.34 -8.31 6.61
C VAL A 13 -10.45 -7.53 7.31
N VAL A 14 -10.37 -7.39 8.64
CA VAL A 14 -11.32 -6.55 9.41
C VAL A 14 -11.22 -5.09 8.99
N CYS A 15 -10.02 -4.55 8.81
CA CYS A 15 -9.84 -3.18 8.31
C CYS A 15 -10.44 -3.00 6.90
N MET A 16 -10.26 -3.97 6.00
CA MET A 16 -10.87 -3.94 4.66
C MET A 16 -12.40 -4.02 4.74
N ALA A 17 -12.95 -4.89 5.58
CA ALA A 17 -14.38 -5.03 5.77
C ALA A 17 -14.99 -3.75 6.36
N LEU A 18 -14.37 -3.15 7.39
CA LEU A 18 -14.78 -1.87 7.95
C LEU A 18 -14.66 -0.74 6.94
N GLY A 19 -13.62 -0.73 6.11
CA GLY A 19 -13.46 0.25 5.02
C GLY A 19 -14.57 0.17 3.98
N SER A 20 -15.18 -0.99 3.79
CA SER A 20 -16.34 -1.15 2.90
C SER A 20 -17.66 -0.67 3.50
N VAL A 21 -17.73 -0.53 4.82
CA VAL A 21 -18.92 -0.08 5.56
C VAL A 21 -18.84 1.43 5.88
N ILE A 22 -17.63 1.90 6.23
CA ILE A 22 -17.39 3.30 6.61
C ILE A 22 -16.79 4.05 5.42
N GLU A 23 -17.63 4.53 4.53
CA GLU A 23 -17.21 5.19 3.28
C GLU A 23 -16.31 6.41 3.48
N THR A 24 -16.49 7.15 4.59
CA THR A 24 -15.70 8.35 4.92
C THR A 24 -14.22 8.08 5.21
N ASN A 25 -13.86 6.91 5.72
CA ASN A 25 -12.50 6.55 6.15
C ASN A 25 -11.90 5.36 5.39
N THR A 26 -12.49 5.00 4.26
CA THR A 26 -12.09 3.83 3.47
C THR A 26 -10.61 3.82 3.12
N LEU A 27 -10.08 4.93 2.59
CA LEU A 27 -8.67 5.03 2.19
C LEU A 27 -7.72 4.85 3.37
N PHE A 28 -8.08 5.40 4.54
CA PHE A 28 -7.27 5.25 5.75
C PHE A 28 -7.25 3.80 6.24
N LEU A 29 -8.40 3.12 6.24
CA LEU A 29 -8.50 1.72 6.66
C LEU A 29 -7.78 0.78 5.70
N LEU A 30 -7.86 1.03 4.38
CA LEU A 30 -7.13 0.27 3.38
C LEU A 30 -5.62 0.50 3.48
N ALA A 31 -5.19 1.74 3.77
CA ALA A 31 -3.79 2.06 4.02
C ALA A 31 -3.28 1.31 5.27
N ALA A 32 -4.02 1.34 6.38
CA ALA A 32 -3.69 0.60 7.59
C ALA A 32 -3.58 -0.91 7.32
N ALA A 33 -4.54 -1.49 6.59
CA ALA A 33 -4.49 -2.89 6.18
C ALA A 33 -3.23 -3.22 5.37
N SER A 34 -2.85 -2.35 4.42
CA SER A 34 -1.66 -2.56 3.58
C SER A 34 -0.35 -2.43 4.36
N TYR A 35 -0.31 -1.64 5.45
CA TYR A 35 0.88 -1.53 6.30
C TYR A 35 1.23 -2.84 7.02
N PHE A 36 0.24 -3.68 7.33
CA PHE A 36 0.51 -5.00 7.89
C PHE A 36 1.35 -5.88 6.95
N VAL A 37 1.19 -5.72 5.64
CA VAL A 37 2.06 -6.40 4.65
C VAL A 37 3.53 -6.01 4.88
N GLY A 38 3.81 -4.73 5.08
CA GLY A 38 5.16 -4.24 5.35
C GLY A 38 5.75 -4.75 6.66
N ILE A 39 4.94 -4.77 7.74
CA ILE A 39 5.35 -5.32 9.04
C ILE A 39 5.72 -6.81 8.87
N VAL A 40 4.88 -7.61 8.22
CA VAL A 40 5.15 -9.04 8.00
C VAL A 40 6.39 -9.25 7.13
N ILE A 41 6.65 -8.38 6.13
CA ILE A 41 7.88 -8.45 5.33
C ILE A 41 9.12 -8.22 6.21
N ARG A 42 9.08 -7.28 7.11
CA ARG A 42 10.22 -6.97 7.99
C ARG A 42 10.48 -8.06 9.00
N GLU A 43 9.45 -8.54 9.68
CA GLU A 43 9.54 -9.58 10.69
C GLU A 43 9.90 -10.98 10.12
N TYR A 44 9.25 -11.37 9.03
CA TYR A 44 9.34 -12.75 8.52
C TYR A 44 10.00 -12.88 7.15
N GLY A 45 10.36 -11.75 6.55
CA GLY A 45 11.05 -11.70 5.27
C GLY A 45 10.11 -11.60 4.06
N MET A 46 10.71 -11.31 2.90
CA MET A 46 10.00 -11.01 1.66
C MET A 46 9.07 -12.14 1.19
N LYS A 47 9.49 -13.41 1.34
CA LYS A 47 8.69 -14.56 0.92
C LYS A 47 7.41 -14.70 1.75
N ALA A 48 7.54 -14.51 3.07
CA ALA A 48 6.40 -14.57 3.99
C ALA A 48 5.45 -13.40 3.76
N GLY A 49 5.99 -12.19 3.56
CA GLY A 49 5.18 -11.01 3.26
C GLY A 49 4.45 -11.11 1.92
N ALA A 50 5.08 -11.68 0.89
CA ALA A 50 4.40 -11.91 -0.39
C ALA A 50 3.27 -12.96 -0.26
N ALA A 51 3.50 -14.03 0.48
CA ALA A 51 2.46 -15.02 0.75
C ALA A 51 1.30 -14.44 1.57
N PHE A 52 1.62 -13.63 2.59
CA PHE A 52 0.65 -12.89 3.40
C PHE A 52 -0.19 -11.95 2.52
N TYR A 53 0.45 -11.15 1.67
CA TYR A 53 -0.22 -10.23 0.75
C TYR A 53 -1.19 -10.97 -0.19
N LEU A 54 -0.77 -12.09 -0.78
CA LEU A 54 -1.64 -12.89 -1.65
C LEU A 54 -2.83 -13.47 -0.88
N ALA A 55 -2.61 -13.99 0.33
CA ALA A 55 -3.68 -14.50 1.18
C ALA A 55 -4.68 -13.39 1.55
N ASP A 56 -4.18 -12.20 1.87
CA ASP A 56 -4.97 -11.04 2.26
C ASP A 56 -5.83 -10.52 1.09
N VAL A 57 -5.26 -10.44 -0.11
CA VAL A 57 -6.02 -10.08 -1.33
C VAL A 57 -7.12 -11.12 -1.62
N LEU A 58 -6.81 -12.41 -1.52
CA LEU A 58 -7.78 -13.48 -1.76
C LEU A 58 -8.92 -13.45 -0.73
N LEU A 59 -8.59 -13.31 0.56
CA LEU A 59 -9.60 -13.22 1.62
C LEU A 59 -10.42 -11.93 1.49
N GLY A 60 -9.78 -10.81 1.21
CA GLY A 60 -10.45 -9.55 0.93
C GLY A 60 -11.44 -9.68 -0.22
N PHE A 61 -11.03 -10.35 -1.31
CA PHE A 61 -11.92 -10.60 -2.45
C PHE A 61 -13.13 -11.46 -2.10
N LEU A 62 -13.00 -12.42 -1.18
CA LEU A 62 -14.09 -13.27 -0.74
C LEU A 62 -15.05 -12.53 0.21
N ILE A 63 -14.51 -11.76 1.15
CA ILE A 63 -15.26 -11.19 2.27
C ILE A 63 -15.83 -9.81 1.93
N THR A 64 -15.09 -8.98 1.18
CA THR A 64 -15.49 -7.60 0.91
C THR A 64 -16.53 -7.54 -0.22
N PRO A 65 -17.73 -6.95 0.00
CA PRO A 65 -18.78 -6.89 -1.00
C PRO A 65 -18.37 -6.05 -2.21
N ASN A 66 -17.68 -4.95 -1.99
CA ASN A 66 -17.23 -4.06 -3.05
C ASN A 66 -15.78 -4.38 -3.47
N LYS A 67 -15.63 -4.96 -4.67
CA LYS A 67 -14.33 -5.41 -5.20
C LYS A 67 -13.34 -4.28 -5.48
N PHE A 68 -13.82 -3.04 -5.65
CA PHE A 68 -12.95 -1.87 -5.84
C PHE A 68 -12.06 -1.61 -4.63
N TYR A 69 -12.56 -1.84 -3.41
CA TYR A 69 -11.75 -1.69 -2.20
C TYR A 69 -10.62 -2.71 -2.16
N VAL A 70 -10.88 -3.92 -2.63
CA VAL A 70 -9.84 -4.96 -2.72
C VAL A 70 -8.78 -4.59 -3.76
N ILE A 71 -9.18 -4.03 -4.90
CA ILE A 71 -8.25 -3.56 -5.94
C ILE A 71 -7.39 -2.41 -5.39
N SER A 72 -7.99 -1.46 -4.68
CA SER A 72 -7.26 -0.36 -4.03
C SER A 72 -6.29 -0.87 -2.97
N PHE A 73 -6.71 -1.83 -2.14
CA PHE A 73 -5.85 -2.51 -1.19
C PHE A 73 -4.70 -3.24 -1.89
N ALA A 74 -5.01 -3.99 -2.94
CA ALA A 74 -4.01 -4.73 -3.72
C ALA A 74 -2.96 -3.77 -4.31
N ALA A 75 -3.38 -2.61 -4.83
CA ALA A 75 -2.48 -1.58 -5.31
C ALA A 75 -1.58 -1.04 -4.18
N MET A 76 -2.14 -0.68 -3.03
CA MET A 76 -1.38 -0.16 -1.88
C MET A 76 -0.41 -1.22 -1.32
N GLY A 77 -0.85 -2.46 -1.17
CA GLY A 77 -0.02 -3.57 -0.70
C GLY A 77 1.11 -3.92 -1.66
N PHE A 78 0.82 -3.89 -2.97
CA PHE A 78 1.86 -4.09 -3.99
C PHE A 78 2.91 -2.97 -3.98
N TYR A 79 2.50 -1.72 -3.77
CA TYR A 79 3.43 -0.61 -3.59
C TYR A 79 4.38 -0.86 -2.42
N ILE A 80 3.89 -1.29 -1.26
CA ILE A 80 4.72 -1.62 -0.09
C ILE A 80 5.66 -2.79 -0.40
N LEU A 81 5.15 -3.84 -1.04
CA LEU A 81 5.96 -5.00 -1.45
C LEU A 81 7.11 -4.57 -2.36
N ALA A 82 6.83 -3.71 -3.35
CA ALA A 82 7.83 -3.18 -4.27
C ALA A 82 8.84 -2.25 -3.56
N ALA A 83 8.36 -1.40 -2.64
CA ALA A 83 9.20 -0.50 -1.86
C ALA A 83 10.16 -1.28 -0.94
N GLU A 84 9.68 -2.26 -0.18
CA GLU A 84 10.50 -3.11 0.68
C GLU A 84 11.46 -4.01 -0.13
N GLY A 85 10.99 -4.55 -1.27
CA GLY A 85 11.84 -5.30 -2.20
C GLY A 85 12.98 -4.45 -2.75
N SER A 86 12.67 -3.23 -3.20
CA SER A 86 13.66 -2.26 -3.68
C SER A 86 14.66 -1.87 -2.59
N PHE A 87 14.19 -1.62 -1.38
CA PHE A 87 15.05 -1.30 -0.24
C PHE A 87 16.06 -2.43 0.05
N ARG A 88 15.61 -3.69 0.03
CA ARG A 88 16.48 -4.87 0.25
C ARG A 88 17.51 -5.06 -0.86
N ILE A 89 17.11 -4.83 -2.11
CA ILE A 89 18.02 -4.94 -3.27
C ILE A 89 19.07 -3.82 -3.22
N LEU A 90 18.66 -2.57 -2.97
CA LEU A 90 19.56 -1.43 -2.89
C LEU A 90 20.42 -1.45 -1.63
N GLY A 91 19.93 -1.92 -0.49
CA GLY A 91 20.66 -2.06 0.76
C GLY A 91 21.86 -2.99 0.65
N ARG A 92 21.81 -3.97 -0.25
CA ARG A 92 22.87 -4.93 -0.51
C ARG A 92 24.03 -4.35 -1.34
N SER A 93 23.88 -3.18 -1.96
CA SER A 93 24.89 -2.54 -2.81
C SER A 93 25.54 -1.33 -2.10
N ARG A 94 26.87 -1.17 -2.17
CA ARG A 94 27.69 -0.16 -1.45
C ARG A 94 27.66 1.24 -2.09
N GLY A 95 26.86 2.21 -1.62
CA GLY A 95 26.91 3.60 -2.09
C GLY A 95 25.78 4.50 -1.50
N ASN A 96 26.12 5.62 -0.85
CA ASN A 96 25.18 6.26 0.10
C ASN A 96 24.19 7.30 -0.45
N VAL A 97 24.52 8.13 -1.42
CA VAL A 97 23.65 9.27 -1.84
C VAL A 97 22.84 8.93 -3.08
N GLN A 98 23.45 8.30 -4.06
CA GLN A 98 22.82 7.91 -5.32
C GLN A 98 21.67 6.91 -5.13
N LYS A 99 21.73 6.08 -4.09
CA LYS A 99 20.70 5.10 -3.73
C LYS A 99 19.40 5.73 -3.25
N ARG A 100 19.46 6.84 -2.52
CA ARG A 100 18.26 7.53 -2.03
C ARG A 100 17.41 8.06 -3.18
N TRP A 101 18.05 8.62 -4.20
CA TRP A 101 17.37 9.09 -5.41
C TRP A 101 16.78 7.95 -6.23
N ILE A 102 17.54 6.86 -6.43
CA ILE A 102 17.07 5.67 -7.15
C ILE A 102 15.88 5.05 -6.42
N PHE A 103 15.94 4.95 -5.09
CA PHE A 103 14.84 4.43 -4.27
C PHE A 103 13.55 5.26 -4.42
N TRP A 104 13.67 6.59 -4.38
CA TRP A 104 12.55 7.49 -4.61
C TRP A 104 12.01 7.36 -6.03
N MET A 105 12.86 7.29 -7.04
CA MET A 105 12.44 7.07 -8.42
C MET A 105 11.65 5.77 -8.59
N ILE A 106 12.12 4.67 -8.01
CA ILE A 106 11.42 3.38 -8.08
C ILE A 106 10.04 3.48 -7.43
N LYS A 107 9.94 4.07 -6.23
CA LYS A 107 8.66 4.30 -5.55
C LYS A 107 7.68 5.08 -6.44
N TYR A 108 8.13 6.18 -7.05
CA TYR A 108 7.29 6.99 -7.92
C TYR A 108 6.91 6.28 -9.22
N ILE A 109 7.82 5.51 -9.83
CA ILE A 109 7.53 4.73 -11.04
C ILE A 109 6.48 3.66 -10.74
N VAL A 110 6.62 2.91 -9.65
CA VAL A 110 5.66 1.88 -9.25
C VAL A 110 4.31 2.52 -8.97
N PHE A 111 4.28 3.60 -8.19
CA PHE A 111 3.03 4.29 -7.89
C PHE A 111 2.33 4.81 -9.14
N ASN A 112 3.03 5.57 -9.98
CA ASN A 112 2.44 6.14 -11.19
C ASN A 112 2.04 5.07 -12.21
N GLY A 113 2.81 3.98 -12.32
CA GLY A 113 2.48 2.83 -13.16
C GLY A 113 1.18 2.13 -12.77
N MET A 114 0.74 2.27 -11.53
CA MET A 114 -0.54 1.72 -11.04
C MET A 114 -1.63 2.78 -11.00
N TYR A 115 -1.30 3.98 -10.52
CA TYR A 115 -2.26 5.07 -10.29
C TYR A 115 -2.80 5.65 -11.60
N ILE A 116 -1.91 5.93 -12.57
CA ILE A 116 -2.32 6.54 -13.84
C ILE A 116 -3.29 5.64 -14.62
N PRO A 117 -2.99 4.34 -14.86
CA PRO A 117 -3.95 3.45 -15.51
C PRO A 117 -5.26 3.30 -14.73
N MET A 118 -5.18 3.26 -13.39
CA MET A 118 -6.37 3.16 -12.56
C MET A 118 -7.28 4.40 -12.72
N VAL A 119 -6.72 5.59 -12.69
CA VAL A 119 -7.49 6.83 -12.88
C VAL A 119 -8.03 6.93 -14.31
N LEU A 120 -7.27 6.54 -15.34
CA LEU A 120 -7.70 6.67 -16.74
C LEU A 120 -8.75 5.63 -17.15
N VAL A 121 -8.64 4.40 -16.65
CA VAL A 121 -9.54 3.29 -17.04
C VAL A 121 -10.82 3.29 -16.21
N PHE A 122 -10.74 3.70 -14.94
CA PHE A 122 -11.86 3.65 -14.01
C PHE A 122 -12.46 5.03 -13.70
N GLN A 123 -12.30 6.03 -14.61
CA GLN A 123 -12.86 7.38 -14.42
C GLN A 123 -14.36 7.35 -14.10
N ASP A 124 -15.14 6.63 -14.90
CA ASP A 124 -16.59 6.56 -14.78
C ASP A 124 -17.05 5.93 -13.45
N LEU A 125 -16.27 5.00 -12.92
CA LEU A 125 -16.54 4.31 -11.66
C LEU A 125 -16.09 5.10 -10.42
N LEU A 126 -14.98 5.84 -10.54
CA LEU A 126 -14.43 6.64 -9.44
C LEU A 126 -15.18 7.96 -9.26
N PHE A 127 -15.65 8.57 -10.35
CA PHE A 127 -16.19 9.93 -10.35
C PHE A 127 -17.60 10.03 -10.92
N ALA A 128 -18.20 8.92 -11.37
CA ALA A 128 -19.53 8.83 -11.97
C ALA A 128 -19.75 9.81 -13.14
N LYS A 129 -18.69 10.35 -13.73
CA LYS A 129 -18.70 11.33 -14.82
C LYS A 129 -17.33 11.39 -15.50
N GLU A 130 -17.31 11.64 -16.80
CA GLU A 130 -16.07 11.96 -17.51
C GLU A 130 -15.43 13.21 -16.90
N LEU A 131 -14.14 13.08 -16.56
CA LEU A 131 -13.40 14.17 -15.92
C LEU A 131 -13.06 15.26 -16.95
N SER A 132 -13.42 16.49 -16.67
CA SER A 132 -12.87 17.65 -17.38
C SER A 132 -11.34 17.63 -17.27
N GLY A 133 -10.62 18.03 -18.34
CA GLY A 133 -9.15 17.97 -18.38
C GLY A 133 -8.46 18.66 -17.19
N GLY A 134 -9.01 19.78 -16.71
CA GLY A 134 -8.48 20.47 -15.52
C GLY A 134 -8.66 19.67 -14.22
N PHE A 135 -9.80 18.98 -14.07
CA PHE A 135 -10.07 18.15 -12.90
C PHE A 135 -9.21 16.88 -12.91
N LEU A 136 -8.96 16.29 -14.08
CA LEU A 136 -8.05 15.17 -14.24
C LEU A 136 -6.63 15.52 -13.74
N VAL A 137 -6.11 16.68 -14.13
CA VAL A 137 -4.81 17.18 -13.67
C VAL A 137 -4.80 17.36 -12.15
N ALA A 138 -5.87 17.90 -11.57
CA ALA A 138 -6.01 18.07 -10.12
C ALA A 138 -6.01 16.70 -9.38
N VAL A 139 -6.72 15.70 -9.91
CA VAL A 139 -6.73 14.34 -9.35
C VAL A 139 -5.34 13.70 -9.43
N LEU A 140 -4.65 13.81 -10.57
CA LEU A 140 -3.30 13.29 -10.72
C LEU A 140 -2.31 13.97 -9.75
N ALA A 141 -2.40 15.29 -9.57
CA ALA A 141 -1.59 16.04 -8.62
C ALA A 141 -1.90 15.64 -7.16
N ALA A 142 -3.18 15.49 -6.81
CA ALA A 142 -3.61 15.05 -5.48
C ALA A 142 -3.06 13.65 -5.15
N GLY A 143 -3.00 12.74 -6.13
CA GLY A 143 -2.39 11.42 -5.96
C GLY A 143 -0.90 11.49 -5.63
N GLN A 144 -0.15 12.43 -6.21
CA GLN A 144 1.28 12.61 -5.89
C GLN A 144 1.48 13.08 -4.43
N VAL A 145 0.62 13.98 -3.96
CA VAL A 145 0.62 14.38 -2.54
C VAL A 145 0.20 13.22 -1.65
N GLY A 146 -0.82 12.47 -2.08
CA GLY A 146 -1.32 11.29 -1.37
C GLY A 146 -0.25 10.23 -1.16
N VAL A 147 0.53 9.87 -2.19
CA VAL A 147 1.61 8.88 -2.06
C VAL A 147 2.72 9.39 -1.15
N TRP A 148 3.01 10.67 -1.15
CA TRP A 148 4.01 11.25 -0.26
C TRP A 148 3.58 11.14 1.20
N ILE A 149 2.31 11.46 1.52
CA ILE A 149 1.73 11.32 2.86
C ILE A 149 1.72 9.84 3.28
N TYR A 150 1.28 8.96 2.39
CA TYR A 150 1.23 7.52 2.62
C TYR A 150 2.61 6.94 2.95
N ASP A 151 3.63 7.32 2.20
CA ASP A 151 5.00 6.88 2.42
C ASP A 151 5.57 7.41 3.74
N ARG A 152 5.27 8.67 4.09
CA ARG A 152 5.66 9.24 5.38
C ARG A 152 4.97 8.58 6.57
N ALA A 153 3.70 8.25 6.45
CA ALA A 153 2.96 7.54 7.49
C ALA A 153 3.52 6.11 7.68
N TYR A 154 3.88 5.45 6.58
CA TYR A 154 4.52 4.15 6.63
C TYR A 154 5.89 4.18 7.31
N ASP A 155 6.76 5.12 6.93
CA ASP A 155 8.06 5.31 7.56
C ASP A 155 7.93 5.61 9.08
N CYS A 156 6.95 6.43 9.47
CA CYS A 156 6.67 6.74 10.87
C CYS A 156 6.22 5.50 11.66
N LEU A 157 5.34 4.68 11.09
CA LEU A 157 4.88 3.44 11.71
C LEU A 157 6.03 2.47 11.96
N LEU A 158 6.93 2.33 10.98
CA LEU A 158 8.08 1.43 11.09
C LEU A 158 9.10 1.92 12.12
N TYR A 159 9.37 3.21 12.17
CA TYR A 159 10.25 3.79 13.19
C TYR A 159 9.73 3.55 14.60
N THR A 160 8.42 3.62 14.80
CA THR A 160 7.78 3.35 16.11
C THR A 160 7.88 1.86 16.47
N SER A 161 7.78 0.96 15.50
CA SER A 161 7.95 -0.48 15.72
C SER A 161 9.38 -0.83 16.11
N ASP A 162 10.37 -0.30 15.37
CA ASP A 162 11.79 -0.54 15.66
C ASP A 162 12.19 -0.01 17.07
N ALA A 163 11.64 1.13 17.49
CA ALA A 163 11.86 1.69 18.82
C ALA A 163 11.21 0.87 19.95
N ALA A 164 10.11 0.17 19.68
CA ALA A 164 9.46 -0.69 20.66
C ALA A 164 10.21 -2.02 20.87
N ASP A 165 10.97 -2.48 19.88
CA ASP A 165 11.78 -3.69 19.98
C ASP A 165 13.11 -3.49 20.73
N GLU A 166 13.53 -2.21 20.96
CA GLU A 166 14.72 -1.85 21.73
C GLU A 166 14.45 -1.66 23.25
N LEU A 167 13.20 -1.76 23.71
CA LEU A 167 12.77 -1.67 25.12
C LEU A 167 12.54 -3.05 25.75
#